data_299e54791d7c600dc71defe974640ff6
#
_entry.id   299e54791d7c600dc71defe974640ff6
#
_cell.length_a   1.000
_cell.length_b   1.000
_cell.length_c   1.000
_cell.angle_alpha   90.00
_cell.angle_beta   90.00
_cell.angle_gamma   90.00
#
_symmetry.space_group_name_H-M   'P 1'
#
loop_
_entity.id
_entity.type
_entity.pdbx_description
1 polymer ?
#
loop_
_entity_poly.entity_id
_entity_poly.type
_entity_poly.pdbx_seq_one_letter_code
_entity_poly.pdbx_strand_id
1 'polypeptide(L)'
;MRKMFYVMCAAGVAASLAGCTKMDTAATTAAPAATEAPAKEETKAEEKAETAAEPEVKLIGAHVNTVDSSYQAGFDAMKEKLEEVSGGKMTVEIHPNGELGGNEAELVEKMATGTVDMIVASPNFVATTGVKEADLFSIPFLYTGLDHWTAVVDGEVGQTITDKINAGGVLHNLGYWSCGTREYFGVKPVNTVEDFKNVKIRVQDSDVVRSVWSALGANPTTLAYNELYSGLQNHVIDAAENDLGNILLQKFYEAGPYVSLTDHDIATRMFLIGANKYNSLTDEQKQWVDEAAEYACKEQRAFDKDLNDKALETIKENGGIVNEVDKDSLIAACADAKNAAAEKIGVTDLYNKVNEAAK
;
A
#
# COMPACT_ATOMS: atom_id res chain seq x y z
N MET A 1 16.57 57.12 1.38
CA MET A 1 16.14 58.22 0.47
C MET A 1 15.44 57.62 -0.75
N ARG A 2 14.15 58.08 -0.94
CA ARG A 2 13.40 58.13 -2.24
C ARG A 2 13.09 56.77 -2.91
N LYS A 3 11.91 56.37 -3.09
CA LYS A 3 10.48 56.73 -3.38
C LYS A 3 10.00 55.65 -4.34
N MET A 4 9.12 54.76 -4.05
CA MET A 4 7.68 54.82 -4.18
C MET A 4 7.16 55.34 -5.54
N PHE A 5 6.57 54.42 -6.34
CA PHE A 5 5.46 54.77 -7.24
C PHE A 5 4.45 53.62 -7.32
N TYR A 6 3.26 53.95 -6.86
CA TYR A 6 1.99 53.27 -7.12
C TYR A 6 1.44 53.74 -8.45
N VAL A 7 0.86 52.87 -9.24
CA VAL A 7 -0.20 53.24 -10.19
C VAL A 7 -1.34 52.21 -10.07
N MET A 8 -2.43 52.74 -9.58
CA MET A 8 -3.76 52.21 -9.57
C MET A 8 -4.48 52.71 -10.82
N CYS A 9 -5.25 51.91 -11.54
CA CYS A 9 -6.37 52.38 -12.33
C CYS A 9 -7.49 51.35 -12.35
N ALA A 10 -8.66 51.90 -12.07
CA ALA A 10 -9.91 51.22 -11.77
C ALA A 10 -10.84 51.18 -12.99
N ALA A 11 -11.77 50.26 -12.91
CA ALA A 11 -13.20 50.32 -13.22
C ALA A 11 -13.70 50.48 -14.67
N GLY A 12 -14.66 49.64 -14.98
CA GLY A 12 -15.60 49.80 -16.10
C GLY A 12 -16.68 48.74 -16.10
N VAL A 13 -17.79 49.05 -15.42
CA VAL A 13 -19.05 48.34 -15.41
C VAL A 13 -19.88 48.75 -16.61
N ALA A 14 -20.55 47.83 -17.29
CA ALA A 14 -21.79 48.14 -18.00
C ALA A 14 -22.66 46.89 -18.18
N ALA A 15 -23.83 46.97 -17.59
CA ALA A 15 -24.97 46.06 -17.74
C ALA A 15 -25.92 46.59 -18.87
N SER A 16 -26.66 45.69 -19.51
CA SER A 16 -27.95 45.95 -20.17
C SER A 16 -28.63 44.62 -20.50
N LEU A 17 -29.63 44.28 -19.94
CA LEU A 17 -31.06 44.27 -19.87
C LEU A 17 -31.80 43.99 -21.18
N ALA A 18 -32.60 42.92 -21.13
CA ALA A 18 -34.01 42.74 -21.50
C ALA A 18 -34.41 42.49 -22.96
N GLY A 19 -35.33 41.54 -23.09
CA GLY A 19 -36.19 41.35 -24.26
C GLY A 19 -37.00 40.05 -24.26
N CYS A 20 -38.13 40.05 -23.53
CA CYS A 20 -39.20 39.06 -23.68
C CYS A 20 -39.95 39.28 -24.98
N THR A 21 -40.41 38.19 -25.66
CA THR A 21 -41.75 38.15 -26.27
C THR A 21 -42.24 36.72 -26.41
N LYS A 22 -43.45 36.52 -25.87
CA LYS A 22 -44.39 35.41 -26.15
C LYS A 22 -45.03 35.60 -27.56
N MET A 23 -45.40 34.52 -28.21
CA MET A 23 -46.75 34.41 -28.81
C MET A 23 -47.11 32.97 -29.15
N ASP A 24 -48.31 32.60 -28.70
CA ASP A 24 -49.08 31.41 -29.03
C ASP A 24 -49.53 31.41 -30.51
N THR A 25 -49.81 30.25 -31.06
CA THR A 25 -51.13 29.91 -31.61
C THR A 25 -51.24 28.44 -32.02
N ALA A 26 -52.43 27.91 -31.69
CA ALA A 26 -52.91 26.56 -31.97
C ALA A 26 -53.47 26.43 -33.44
N ALA A 27 -53.49 25.17 -33.89
CA ALA A 27 -54.65 24.66 -34.71
C ALA A 27 -54.44 23.14 -34.96
N THR A 28 -55.26 22.36 -34.37
CA THR A 28 -56.20 21.30 -34.75
C THR A 28 -56.12 20.77 -36.17
N THR A 29 -56.01 19.42 -36.36
CA THR A 29 -57.02 18.59 -37.09
C THR A 29 -56.72 17.09 -37.00
N ALA A 30 -57.66 16.37 -36.44
CA ALA A 30 -58.35 15.13 -36.85
C ALA A 30 -57.54 13.87 -37.24
N ALA A 31 -57.85 12.81 -36.51
CA ALA A 31 -57.64 11.39 -36.81
C ALA A 31 -58.52 10.87 -37.93
N PRO A 32 -58.29 9.70 -38.50
CA PRO A 32 -59.26 8.64 -38.33
C PRO A 32 -58.70 7.30 -37.86
N ALA A 33 -59.65 6.48 -37.43
CA ALA A 33 -59.66 5.32 -36.60
C ALA A 33 -59.20 4.00 -37.24
N ALA A 34 -58.81 3.10 -36.33
CA ALA A 34 -59.10 1.67 -36.22
C ALA A 34 -58.51 0.66 -37.18
N THR A 35 -57.73 -0.30 -36.62
CA THR A 35 -58.09 -1.73 -36.76
C THR A 35 -57.43 -2.51 -35.63
N GLU A 36 -58.23 -3.20 -34.83
CA GLU A 36 -57.85 -4.16 -33.82
C GLU A 36 -57.29 -5.46 -34.44
N ALA A 37 -56.25 -6.03 -33.85
CA ALA A 37 -55.90 -7.45 -33.97
C ALA A 37 -55.19 -7.91 -32.65
N PRO A 38 -55.27 -9.18 -32.25
CA PRO A 38 -55.49 -9.57 -30.87
C PRO A 38 -54.23 -9.71 -29.99
N ALA A 39 -54.45 -9.52 -28.68
CA ALA A 39 -53.51 -9.67 -27.61
C ALA A 39 -52.90 -11.10 -27.55
N LYS A 40 -51.59 -11.19 -27.61
CA LYS A 40 -50.85 -12.31 -27.06
C LYS A 40 -50.50 -11.98 -25.60
N GLU A 41 -50.98 -12.78 -24.70
CA GLU A 41 -50.56 -12.86 -23.32
C GLU A 41 -49.08 -13.23 -23.27
N GLU A 42 -48.20 -12.24 -23.03
CA GLU A 42 -46.83 -12.48 -22.56
C GLU A 42 -46.92 -12.59 -21.03
N THR A 43 -46.75 -13.78 -20.54
CA THR A 43 -46.50 -14.10 -19.13
C THR A 43 -45.19 -13.42 -18.76
N LYS A 44 -45.29 -12.29 -18.07
CA LYS A 44 -44.17 -11.62 -17.41
C LYS A 44 -43.79 -12.49 -16.22
N ALA A 45 -42.71 -13.28 -16.37
CA ALA A 45 -41.98 -13.79 -15.22
C ALA A 45 -41.36 -12.56 -14.52
N GLU A 46 -41.94 -12.18 -13.41
CA GLU A 46 -41.28 -11.29 -12.45
C GLU A 46 -40.12 -12.07 -11.85
N GLU A 47 -38.94 -11.87 -12.41
CA GLU A 47 -37.67 -12.17 -11.76
C GLU A 47 -37.56 -11.22 -10.56
N LYS A 48 -37.90 -11.79 -9.40
CA LYS A 48 -37.73 -11.11 -8.13
C LYS A 48 -36.24 -10.91 -7.95
N ALA A 49 -35.76 -9.69 -8.26
CA ALA A 49 -34.45 -9.24 -7.81
C ALA A 49 -34.48 -9.32 -6.28
N GLU A 50 -33.83 -10.34 -5.75
CA GLU A 50 -33.55 -10.47 -4.33
C GLU A 50 -32.67 -9.28 -3.99
N THR A 51 -33.24 -8.26 -3.36
CA THR A 51 -32.45 -7.16 -2.80
C THR A 51 -31.56 -7.80 -1.75
N ALA A 52 -30.25 -7.89 -2.06
CA ALA A 52 -29.25 -8.33 -1.09
C ALA A 52 -29.47 -7.52 0.20
N ALA A 53 -29.62 -8.21 1.31
CA ALA A 53 -29.77 -7.57 2.61
C ALA A 53 -28.49 -6.77 2.89
N GLU A 54 -28.64 -5.57 3.48
CA GLU A 54 -27.49 -4.79 3.93
C GLU A 54 -26.62 -5.63 4.89
N PRO A 55 -25.29 -5.61 4.78
CA PRO A 55 -24.43 -6.38 5.66
C PRO A 55 -24.59 -5.95 7.12
N GLU A 56 -24.58 -6.91 8.03
CA GLU A 56 -24.67 -6.67 9.48
C GLU A 56 -23.40 -5.98 10.02
N VAL A 57 -22.24 -6.29 9.43
CA VAL A 57 -20.94 -5.70 9.78
C VAL A 57 -20.24 -5.25 8.52
N LYS A 58 -19.88 -3.97 8.49
CA LYS A 58 -19.03 -3.37 7.48
C LYS A 58 -17.70 -3.00 8.12
N LEU A 59 -16.60 -3.58 7.64
CA LEU A 59 -15.23 -3.23 8.04
C LEU A 59 -14.71 -2.14 7.12
N ILE A 60 -14.02 -1.14 7.68
CA ILE A 60 -13.37 -0.08 6.91
C ILE A 60 -11.92 -0.47 6.69
N GLY A 61 -11.59 -0.83 5.44
CA GLY A 61 -10.25 -1.17 5.00
C GLY A 61 -9.56 0.02 4.31
N ALA A 62 -8.28 0.25 4.58
CA ALA A 62 -7.54 1.35 3.95
C ALA A 62 -6.10 0.98 3.60
N HIS A 63 -5.59 1.55 2.51
CA HIS A 63 -4.20 1.44 2.12
C HIS A 63 -3.71 2.65 1.30
N VAL A 64 -2.38 2.81 1.22
CA VAL A 64 -1.75 3.98 0.59
C VAL A 64 -1.49 3.83 -0.91
N ASN A 65 -1.57 2.60 -1.44
CA ASN A 65 -1.24 2.29 -2.82
C ASN A 65 -2.44 2.46 -3.76
N THR A 66 -2.17 2.40 -5.07
CA THR A 66 -3.17 2.53 -6.14
C THR A 66 -4.10 1.32 -6.24
N VAL A 67 -5.20 1.47 -6.97
CA VAL A 67 -6.22 0.42 -7.16
C VAL A 67 -5.73 -0.78 -7.99
N ASP A 68 -4.61 -0.67 -8.66
CA ASP A 68 -3.96 -1.73 -9.45
C ASP A 68 -2.78 -2.39 -8.72
N SER A 69 -2.60 -2.07 -7.44
CA SER A 69 -1.53 -2.60 -6.60
C SER A 69 -1.87 -3.97 -6.00
N SER A 70 -0.83 -4.67 -5.54
CA SER A 70 -0.98 -5.92 -4.78
C SER A 70 -1.73 -5.73 -3.44
N TYR A 71 -1.73 -4.51 -2.88
CA TYR A 71 -2.54 -4.19 -1.70
C TYR A 71 -4.03 -4.24 -2.00
N GLN A 72 -4.45 -3.60 -3.12
CA GLN A 72 -5.84 -3.65 -3.54
C GLN A 72 -6.28 -5.08 -3.83
N ALA A 73 -5.48 -5.85 -4.57
CA ALA A 73 -5.79 -7.25 -4.86
C ALA A 73 -6.00 -8.10 -3.58
N GLY A 74 -5.18 -7.88 -2.56
CA GLY A 74 -5.35 -8.55 -1.27
C GLY A 74 -6.62 -8.12 -0.54
N PHE A 75 -6.96 -6.83 -0.55
CA PHE A 75 -8.22 -6.35 0.03
C PHE A 75 -9.45 -6.82 -0.74
N ASP A 76 -9.37 -6.89 -2.08
CA ASP A 76 -10.46 -7.43 -2.92
C ASP A 76 -10.70 -8.92 -2.61
N ALA A 77 -9.62 -9.70 -2.48
CA ALA A 77 -9.70 -11.11 -2.08
C ALA A 77 -10.27 -11.28 -0.66
N MET A 78 -9.85 -10.42 0.29
CA MET A 78 -10.42 -10.38 1.64
C MET A 78 -11.92 -10.13 1.61
N LYS A 79 -12.36 -9.13 0.85
CA LYS A 79 -13.76 -8.76 0.72
C LYS A 79 -14.58 -9.90 0.10
N GLU A 80 -14.13 -10.41 -1.04
CA GLU A 80 -14.81 -11.49 -1.76
C GLU A 80 -15.01 -12.71 -0.86
N LYS A 81 -13.93 -13.16 -0.22
CA LYS A 81 -14.00 -14.34 0.65
C LYS A 81 -14.82 -14.09 1.91
N LEU A 82 -14.72 -12.92 2.52
CA LEU A 82 -15.52 -12.56 3.70
C LEU A 82 -17.02 -12.55 3.39
N GLU A 83 -17.42 -11.99 2.25
CA GLU A 83 -18.81 -12.00 1.77
C GLU A 83 -19.30 -13.42 1.49
N GLU A 84 -18.45 -14.28 0.89
CA GLU A 84 -18.74 -15.68 0.64
C GLU A 84 -19.02 -16.45 1.94
N VAL A 85 -18.04 -16.46 2.86
CA VAL A 85 -18.12 -17.30 4.08
C VAL A 85 -19.15 -16.81 5.09
N SER A 86 -19.44 -15.49 5.10
CA SER A 86 -20.46 -14.90 5.96
C SER A 86 -21.87 -14.94 5.37
N GLY A 87 -22.02 -15.39 4.10
CA GLY A 87 -23.30 -15.32 3.38
C GLY A 87 -23.79 -13.89 3.20
N GLY A 88 -22.87 -12.92 2.99
CA GLY A 88 -23.13 -11.50 2.82
C GLY A 88 -23.39 -10.73 4.11
N LYS A 89 -23.24 -11.35 5.29
CA LYS A 89 -23.43 -10.65 6.57
C LYS A 89 -22.26 -9.72 6.93
N MET A 90 -21.09 -9.97 6.40
CA MET A 90 -19.92 -9.13 6.60
C MET A 90 -19.33 -8.71 5.25
N THR A 91 -18.80 -7.48 5.19
CA THR A 91 -18.11 -6.95 4.01
C THR A 91 -16.99 -6.01 4.41
N VAL A 92 -16.11 -5.65 3.44
CA VAL A 92 -15.08 -4.63 3.59
C VAL A 92 -15.37 -3.47 2.63
N GLU A 93 -15.45 -2.26 3.16
CA GLU A 93 -15.38 -1.02 2.36
C GLU A 93 -13.92 -0.60 2.23
N ILE A 94 -13.40 -0.58 1.00
CA ILE A 94 -11.98 -0.41 0.73
C ILE A 94 -11.70 1.03 0.30
N HIS A 95 -10.73 1.69 0.95
CA HIS A 95 -10.27 3.05 0.68
C HIS A 95 -8.80 3.05 0.25
N PRO A 96 -8.52 3.00 -1.08
CA PRO A 96 -7.18 3.01 -1.64
C PRO A 96 -6.59 4.43 -1.71
N ASN A 97 -5.41 4.57 -2.35
CA ASN A 97 -4.75 5.83 -2.70
C ASN A 97 -4.50 6.79 -1.52
N GLY A 98 -4.46 6.29 -0.29
CA GLY A 98 -4.28 7.14 0.88
C GLY A 98 -5.49 8.01 1.22
N GLU A 99 -6.71 7.67 0.76
CA GLU A 99 -7.93 8.44 1.03
C GLU A 99 -8.16 8.68 2.52
N LEU A 100 -7.87 7.68 3.34
CA LEU A 100 -8.02 7.77 4.79
C LEU A 100 -6.72 8.07 5.54
N GLY A 101 -5.58 8.17 4.84
CA GLY A 101 -4.27 8.49 5.43
C GLY A 101 -3.18 8.45 4.37
N GLY A 102 -2.44 9.54 4.18
CA GLY A 102 -1.44 9.70 3.12
C GLY A 102 -0.16 8.88 3.31
N ASN A 103 -0.03 8.19 4.43
CA ASN A 103 1.06 7.27 4.76
C ASN A 103 0.61 6.20 5.76
N GLU A 104 1.40 5.12 5.89
CA GLU A 104 1.06 3.99 6.77
C GLU A 104 1.06 4.37 8.27
N ALA A 105 1.89 5.32 8.71
CA ALA A 105 1.89 5.79 10.11
C ALA A 105 0.54 6.41 10.50
N GLU A 106 -0.02 7.26 9.64
CA GLU A 106 -1.35 7.82 9.83
C GLU A 106 -2.44 6.75 9.90
N LEU A 107 -2.35 5.71 9.05
CA LEU A 107 -3.31 4.62 9.06
C LEU A 107 -3.24 3.80 10.34
N VAL A 108 -2.03 3.54 10.88
CA VAL A 108 -1.84 2.88 12.18
C VAL A 108 -2.47 3.70 13.31
N GLU A 109 -2.29 5.03 13.33
CA GLU A 109 -2.93 5.91 14.32
C GLU A 109 -4.46 5.87 14.21
N LYS A 110 -4.99 5.90 12.99
CA LYS A 110 -6.44 5.84 12.73
C LYS A 110 -7.03 4.49 13.11
N MET A 111 -6.31 3.40 12.95
CA MET A 111 -6.72 2.09 13.45
C MET A 111 -6.72 2.07 14.98
N ALA A 112 -5.70 2.60 15.64
CA ALA A 112 -5.65 2.67 17.09
C ALA A 112 -6.82 3.47 17.69
N THR A 113 -7.34 4.47 16.95
CA THR A 113 -8.53 5.27 17.35
C THR A 113 -9.85 4.67 16.86
N GLY A 114 -9.84 3.60 16.08
CA GLY A 114 -11.06 2.94 15.56
C GLY A 114 -11.73 3.67 14.39
N THR A 115 -11.02 4.59 13.73
CA THR A 115 -11.51 5.28 12.52
C THR A 115 -11.38 4.40 11.27
N VAL A 116 -10.39 3.50 11.25
CA VAL A 116 -10.15 2.48 10.23
C VAL A 116 -10.10 1.14 10.95
N ASP A 117 -10.70 0.11 10.37
CA ASP A 117 -10.75 -1.21 10.97
C ASP A 117 -9.60 -2.11 10.50
N MET A 118 -9.23 -2.03 9.22
CA MET A 118 -8.22 -2.89 8.60
C MET A 118 -7.23 -2.08 7.77
N ILE A 119 -5.95 -2.41 7.89
CA ILE A 119 -4.88 -1.81 7.07
C ILE A 119 -3.86 -2.87 6.67
N VAL A 120 -2.98 -2.49 5.76
CA VAL A 120 -1.70 -3.14 5.54
C VAL A 120 -0.59 -2.14 5.87
N ALA A 121 0.40 -2.56 6.63
CA ALA A 121 1.49 -1.68 7.06
C ALA A 121 2.84 -2.40 7.11
N SER A 122 3.90 -1.61 6.94
CA SER A 122 5.28 -2.06 7.11
C SER A 122 5.59 -2.35 8.59
N PRO A 123 6.49 -3.29 8.89
CA PRO A 123 6.80 -3.72 10.25
C PRO A 123 7.24 -2.58 11.18
N ASN A 124 8.02 -1.62 10.67
CA ASN A 124 8.48 -0.47 11.44
C ASN A 124 7.34 0.41 11.98
N PHE A 125 6.24 0.56 11.20
CA PHE A 125 5.08 1.31 11.68
C PHE A 125 4.28 0.51 12.71
N VAL A 126 4.22 -0.82 12.59
CA VAL A 126 3.64 -1.69 13.62
C VAL A 126 4.45 -1.59 14.92
N ALA A 127 5.77 -1.53 14.83
CA ALA A 127 6.65 -1.39 15.99
C ALA A 127 6.38 -0.12 16.83
N THR A 128 5.84 0.95 16.20
CA THR A 128 5.46 2.18 16.91
C THR A 128 4.34 1.99 17.93
N THR A 129 3.57 0.91 17.82
CA THR A 129 2.50 0.57 18.78
C THR A 129 3.02 -0.08 20.07
N GLY A 130 4.33 -0.21 20.21
CA GLY A 130 5.02 -0.76 21.38
C GLY A 130 5.60 -2.17 21.17
N VAL A 131 5.32 -2.82 20.05
CA VAL A 131 5.82 -4.16 19.69
C VAL A 131 7.10 -4.01 18.86
N LYS A 132 8.19 -3.63 19.49
CA LYS A 132 9.48 -3.36 18.82
C LYS A 132 10.01 -4.52 18.00
N GLU A 133 9.67 -5.74 18.39
CA GLU A 133 10.09 -6.96 17.72
C GLU A 133 9.58 -7.07 16.29
N ALA A 134 8.48 -6.39 15.96
CA ALA A 134 7.97 -6.31 14.58
C ALA A 134 9.02 -5.74 13.61
N ASP A 135 9.86 -4.79 14.07
CA ASP A 135 10.91 -4.15 13.27
C ASP A 135 12.06 -5.11 12.87
N LEU A 136 12.07 -6.35 13.37
CA LEU A 136 12.94 -7.42 12.86
C LEU A 136 12.83 -7.56 11.36
N PHE A 137 11.61 -7.57 10.85
CA PHE A 137 11.33 -7.74 9.41
C PHE A 137 11.63 -6.50 8.57
N SER A 138 12.10 -5.41 9.17
CA SER A 138 12.60 -4.22 8.46
C SER A 138 14.13 -4.21 8.31
N ILE A 139 14.85 -5.23 8.82
CA ILE A 139 16.32 -5.29 8.70
C ILE A 139 16.68 -5.57 7.24
N PRO A 140 17.34 -4.66 6.51
CA PRO A 140 17.77 -4.92 5.14
C PRO A 140 18.72 -6.13 5.05
N PHE A 141 18.69 -6.86 3.93
CA PHE A 141 19.42 -8.10 3.69
C PHE A 141 19.13 -9.19 4.75
N LEU A 142 17.90 -9.21 5.27
CA LEU A 142 17.48 -10.25 6.22
C LEU A 142 17.24 -11.59 5.53
N TYR A 143 16.70 -11.56 4.32
CA TYR A 143 16.28 -12.73 3.58
C TYR A 143 17.20 -13.02 2.39
N THR A 144 17.35 -14.30 2.05
CA THR A 144 18.12 -14.76 0.91
C THR A 144 17.26 -15.02 -0.35
N GLY A 145 15.96 -14.84 -0.25
CA GLY A 145 15.00 -15.02 -1.33
C GLY A 145 13.58 -15.24 -0.81
N LEU A 146 12.62 -15.32 -1.74
CA LEU A 146 11.20 -15.41 -1.41
C LEU A 146 10.85 -16.69 -0.64
N ASP A 147 11.48 -17.81 -0.98
CA ASP A 147 11.25 -19.08 -0.25
C ASP A 147 11.71 -18.98 1.20
N HIS A 148 12.86 -18.33 1.44
CA HIS A 148 13.36 -18.09 2.79
C HIS A 148 12.41 -17.13 3.54
N TRP A 149 11.97 -16.04 2.92
CA TRP A 149 10.99 -15.12 3.50
C TRP A 149 9.72 -15.87 3.90
N THR A 150 9.18 -16.68 2.99
CA THR A 150 7.96 -17.47 3.24
C THR A 150 8.14 -18.41 4.43
N ALA A 151 9.28 -19.15 4.48
CA ALA A 151 9.58 -20.05 5.59
C ALA A 151 9.66 -19.32 6.94
N VAL A 152 10.15 -18.08 6.95
CA VAL A 152 10.28 -17.25 8.15
C VAL A 152 8.94 -16.71 8.61
N VAL A 153 8.16 -16.05 7.71
CA VAL A 153 6.92 -15.38 8.10
C VAL A 153 5.78 -16.35 8.37
N ASP A 154 5.75 -17.49 7.70
CA ASP A 154 4.75 -18.55 7.93
C ASP A 154 5.23 -19.58 8.99
N GLY A 155 6.48 -19.45 9.47
CA GLY A 155 7.08 -20.31 10.46
C GLY A 155 7.04 -19.76 11.89
N GLU A 156 7.89 -20.35 12.76
CA GLU A 156 7.96 -20.02 14.18
C GLU A 156 8.26 -18.53 14.45
N VAL A 157 9.10 -17.89 13.62
CA VAL A 157 9.47 -16.48 13.80
C VAL A 157 8.26 -15.60 13.54
N GLY A 158 7.56 -15.79 12.41
CA GLY A 158 6.36 -15.04 12.07
C GLY A 158 5.25 -15.22 13.11
N GLN A 159 5.03 -16.47 13.58
CA GLN A 159 4.05 -16.74 14.62
C GLN A 159 4.42 -16.03 15.94
N THR A 160 5.69 -16.03 16.33
CA THR A 160 6.16 -15.34 17.55
C THR A 160 5.89 -13.83 17.47
N ILE A 161 6.13 -13.21 16.31
CA ILE A 161 5.85 -11.78 16.10
C ILE A 161 4.34 -11.52 16.12
N THR A 162 3.55 -12.36 15.45
CA THR A 162 2.08 -12.30 15.47
C THR A 162 1.54 -12.36 16.89
N ASP A 163 2.00 -13.30 17.71
CA ASP A 163 1.55 -13.45 19.10
C ASP A 163 1.87 -12.19 19.93
N LYS A 164 3.03 -11.57 19.70
CA LYS A 164 3.41 -10.33 20.38
C LYS A 164 2.55 -9.14 19.96
N ILE A 165 2.23 -9.02 18.66
CA ILE A 165 1.34 -7.98 18.16
C ILE A 165 -0.05 -8.13 18.77
N ASN A 166 -0.60 -9.35 18.75
CA ASN A 166 -1.93 -9.65 19.28
C ASN A 166 -2.00 -9.42 20.81
N ALA A 167 -0.93 -9.76 21.53
CA ALA A 167 -0.81 -9.49 22.97
C ALA A 167 -0.65 -7.98 23.30
N GLY A 168 -0.17 -7.16 22.36
CA GLY A 168 0.00 -5.72 22.50
C GLY A 168 -1.32 -4.94 22.65
N GLY A 169 -2.43 -5.52 22.24
CA GLY A 169 -3.78 -5.00 22.47
C GLY A 169 -4.20 -3.77 21.65
N VAL A 170 -3.35 -3.30 20.73
CA VAL A 170 -3.65 -2.20 19.79
C VAL A 170 -4.04 -2.76 18.42
N LEU A 171 -3.27 -3.70 17.93
CA LEU A 171 -3.43 -4.33 16.62
C LEU A 171 -3.64 -5.84 16.79
N HIS A 172 -4.26 -6.46 15.80
CA HIS A 172 -4.34 -7.90 15.63
C HIS A 172 -3.81 -8.24 14.24
N ASN A 173 -2.77 -9.07 14.16
CA ASN A 173 -2.16 -9.47 12.90
C ASN A 173 -2.94 -10.63 12.30
N LEU A 174 -3.44 -10.43 11.09
CA LEU A 174 -4.19 -11.43 10.31
C LEU A 174 -3.30 -12.26 9.39
N GLY A 175 -2.04 -11.83 9.19
CA GLY A 175 -1.08 -12.52 8.35
C GLY A 175 -0.06 -11.60 7.71
N TYR A 176 0.75 -12.17 6.82
CA TYR A 176 1.84 -11.47 6.16
C TYR A 176 1.65 -11.45 4.65
N TRP A 177 1.77 -10.26 4.07
CA TRP A 177 1.80 -10.02 2.63
C TRP A 177 3.23 -9.74 2.18
N SER A 178 3.53 -10.01 0.92
CA SER A 178 4.77 -9.59 0.28
C SER A 178 4.52 -8.35 -0.60
N CYS A 179 5.57 -7.59 -0.86
CA CYS A 179 5.61 -6.59 -1.92
C CYS A 179 6.87 -6.77 -2.79
N GLY A 180 7.25 -8.02 -3.03
CA GLY A 180 8.41 -8.34 -3.86
C GLY A 180 9.75 -7.91 -3.25
N THR A 181 10.77 -7.99 -4.08
CA THR A 181 12.13 -7.59 -3.73
C THR A 181 12.29 -6.08 -3.89
N ARG A 182 12.91 -5.45 -2.90
CA ARG A 182 13.15 -4.01 -2.89
C ARG A 182 14.48 -3.69 -3.54
N GLU A 183 14.44 -2.66 -4.39
CA GLU A 183 15.55 -2.18 -5.18
C GLU A 183 15.82 -0.71 -4.89
N TYR A 184 17.06 -0.32 -5.06
CA TYR A 184 17.43 1.10 -5.11
C TYR A 184 16.92 1.72 -6.41
N PHE A 185 16.40 2.95 -6.34
CA PHE A 185 16.17 3.78 -7.51
C PHE A 185 16.51 5.25 -7.21
N GLY A 186 17.01 5.97 -8.22
CA GLY A 186 17.45 7.34 -7.99
C GLY A 186 17.97 8.06 -9.24
N VAL A 187 18.55 9.24 -9.01
CA VAL A 187 19.09 10.10 -10.07
C VAL A 187 20.48 9.66 -10.57
N LYS A 188 21.07 8.68 -9.91
CA LYS A 188 22.36 8.06 -10.28
C LYS A 188 22.30 6.55 -10.01
N PRO A 189 23.00 5.74 -10.83
CA PRO A 189 23.14 4.31 -10.54
C PRO A 189 24.09 4.08 -9.36
N VAL A 190 23.92 2.95 -8.68
CA VAL A 190 24.87 2.39 -7.73
C VAL A 190 25.29 1.01 -8.23
N ASN A 191 26.57 0.68 -8.16
CA ASN A 191 27.13 -0.60 -8.57
C ASN A 191 27.88 -1.28 -7.42
N THR A 192 28.49 -0.49 -6.55
CA THR A 192 29.34 -0.93 -5.43
C THR A 192 29.00 -0.14 -4.17
N VAL A 193 29.55 -0.54 -3.01
CA VAL A 193 29.39 0.19 -1.73
C VAL A 193 29.84 1.65 -1.84
N GLU A 194 30.89 1.94 -2.59
CA GLU A 194 31.44 3.27 -2.70
C GLU A 194 30.48 4.25 -3.37
N ASP A 195 29.58 3.77 -4.22
CA ASP A 195 28.61 4.60 -4.95
C ASP A 195 27.51 5.17 -4.02
N PHE A 196 27.30 4.53 -2.84
CA PHE A 196 26.35 5.03 -1.84
C PHE A 196 26.85 6.23 -1.06
N LYS A 197 28.15 6.53 -1.13
CA LYS A 197 28.75 7.58 -0.32
C LYS A 197 28.10 8.93 -0.57
N ASN A 198 27.55 9.51 0.50
CA ASN A 198 26.84 10.79 0.52
C ASN A 198 25.54 10.82 -0.33
N VAL A 199 25.03 9.70 -0.82
CA VAL A 199 23.70 9.63 -1.45
C VAL A 199 22.64 9.98 -0.41
N LYS A 200 21.85 11.01 -0.68
CA LYS A 200 20.71 11.38 0.14
C LYS A 200 19.55 10.46 -0.22
N ILE A 201 19.46 9.34 0.47
CA ILE A 201 18.42 8.31 0.22
C ILE A 201 17.24 8.50 1.16
N ARG A 202 16.04 8.50 0.61
CA ARG A 202 14.84 8.40 1.43
C ARG A 202 14.62 6.94 1.84
N VAL A 203 14.39 6.75 3.11
CA VAL A 203 14.02 5.45 3.70
C VAL A 203 12.73 5.60 4.52
N GLN A 204 12.13 4.48 4.88
CA GLN A 204 11.03 4.45 5.84
C GLN A 204 11.51 4.92 7.22
N ASP A 205 10.60 5.42 8.04
CA ASP A 205 10.95 5.90 9.39
C ASP A 205 11.22 4.72 10.34
N SER A 206 12.42 4.18 10.24
CA SER A 206 12.96 3.10 11.07
C SER A 206 14.43 3.39 11.39
N ASP A 207 14.79 3.32 12.66
CA ASP A 207 16.19 3.42 13.10
C ASP A 207 17.01 2.24 12.58
N VAL A 208 16.38 1.08 12.46
CA VAL A 208 16.98 -0.14 11.92
C VAL A 208 17.40 0.08 10.47
N VAL A 209 16.44 0.51 9.62
CA VAL A 209 16.69 0.79 8.20
C VAL A 209 17.75 1.89 8.04
N ARG A 210 17.60 3.00 8.78
CA ARG A 210 18.59 4.11 8.75
C ARG A 210 19.99 3.64 9.09
N SER A 211 20.15 2.77 10.10
CA SER A 211 21.48 2.31 10.53
C SER A 211 22.18 1.50 9.43
N VAL A 212 21.45 0.64 8.73
CA VAL A 212 22.01 -0.20 7.67
C VAL A 212 22.38 0.65 6.45
N TRP A 213 21.53 1.55 6.00
CA TRP A 213 21.87 2.46 4.88
C TRP A 213 23.03 3.40 5.21
N SER A 214 23.16 3.83 6.49
CA SER A 214 24.33 4.60 6.94
C SER A 214 25.62 3.78 6.92
N ALA A 215 25.56 2.47 7.17
CA ALA A 215 26.73 1.59 7.07
C ALA A 215 27.24 1.46 5.63
N LEU A 216 26.38 1.60 4.64
CA LEU A 216 26.77 1.70 3.21
C LEU A 216 27.39 3.08 2.86
N GLY A 217 27.38 4.04 3.79
CA GLY A 217 27.88 5.41 3.54
C GLY A 217 26.86 6.38 2.99
N ALA A 218 25.59 5.98 2.85
CA ALA A 218 24.51 6.85 2.45
C ALA A 218 24.12 7.82 3.58
N ASN A 219 23.35 8.85 3.22
CA ASN A 219 22.73 9.81 4.12
C ASN A 219 21.20 9.55 4.14
N PRO A 220 20.70 8.61 4.95
CA PRO A 220 19.28 8.31 4.98
C PRO A 220 18.48 9.44 5.62
N THR A 221 17.34 9.76 4.99
CA THR A 221 16.37 10.74 5.48
C THR A 221 14.96 10.18 5.35
N THR A 222 14.03 10.70 6.12
CA THR A 222 12.61 10.30 6.05
C THR A 222 11.79 11.32 5.26
N LEU A 223 10.82 10.82 4.51
CA LEU A 223 9.86 11.61 3.76
C LEU A 223 8.58 10.78 3.64
N ALA A 224 7.41 11.41 3.68
CA ALA A 224 6.15 10.71 3.51
C ALA A 224 6.06 10.02 2.13
N TYR A 225 5.40 8.87 2.06
CA TYR A 225 5.36 8.06 0.84
C TYR A 225 4.76 8.83 -0.36
N ASN A 226 3.67 9.54 -0.14
CA ASN A 226 3.02 10.37 -1.15
C ASN A 226 3.85 11.58 -1.63
N GLU A 227 4.93 11.93 -0.92
CA GLU A 227 5.86 13.02 -1.30
C GLU A 227 7.10 12.51 -2.06
N LEU A 228 7.26 11.19 -2.20
CA LEU A 228 8.49 10.57 -2.69
C LEU A 228 8.79 10.95 -4.15
N TYR A 229 7.78 10.88 -5.03
CA TYR A 229 7.95 11.29 -6.44
C TYR A 229 8.41 12.74 -6.56
N SER A 230 7.71 13.66 -5.86
CA SER A 230 8.07 15.07 -5.88
C SER A 230 9.41 15.35 -5.20
N GLY A 231 9.76 14.60 -4.17
CA GLY A 231 11.06 14.69 -3.49
C GLY A 231 12.24 14.36 -4.42
N LEU A 232 12.12 13.32 -5.25
CA LEU A 232 13.08 12.98 -6.30
C LEU A 232 13.12 14.05 -7.40
N GLN A 233 11.95 14.42 -7.93
CA GLN A 233 11.83 15.38 -9.02
C GLN A 233 12.43 16.75 -8.66
N ASN A 234 12.27 17.19 -7.43
CA ASN A 234 12.78 18.47 -6.92
C ASN A 234 14.17 18.36 -6.26
N HIS A 235 14.83 17.20 -6.35
CA HIS A 235 16.15 16.94 -5.77
C HIS A 235 16.24 17.21 -4.25
N VAL A 236 15.13 17.03 -3.52
CA VAL A 236 15.11 17.00 -2.05
C VAL A 236 15.84 15.75 -1.56
N ILE A 237 15.68 14.66 -2.29
CA ILE A 237 16.40 13.39 -2.14
C ILE A 237 17.05 13.01 -3.48
N ASP A 238 18.14 12.22 -3.42
CA ASP A 238 18.84 11.72 -4.60
C ASP A 238 18.32 10.34 -5.02
N ALA A 239 17.79 9.59 -4.05
CA ALA A 239 17.37 8.21 -4.23
C ALA A 239 16.29 7.82 -3.21
N ALA A 240 15.66 6.70 -3.51
CA ALA A 240 14.81 5.95 -2.58
C ALA A 240 14.94 4.45 -2.88
N GLU A 241 14.19 3.64 -2.18
CA GLU A 241 14.15 2.20 -2.36
C GLU A 241 12.70 1.70 -2.27
N ASN A 242 12.35 0.75 -3.13
CA ASN A 242 11.05 0.10 -3.12
C ASN A 242 11.09 -1.18 -3.98
N ASP A 243 10.03 -1.96 -3.91
CA ASP A 243 9.80 -3.08 -4.81
C ASP A 243 9.50 -2.62 -6.24
N LEU A 244 9.79 -3.48 -7.22
CA LEU A 244 9.64 -3.16 -8.63
C LEU A 244 8.21 -2.84 -9.02
N GLY A 245 7.21 -3.51 -8.41
CA GLY A 245 5.81 -3.26 -8.65
C GLY A 245 5.41 -1.83 -8.31
N ASN A 246 5.81 -1.35 -7.12
CA ASN A 246 5.56 0.02 -6.71
C ASN A 246 6.41 1.05 -7.48
N ILE A 247 7.66 0.73 -7.84
CA ILE A 247 8.48 1.60 -8.71
C ILE A 247 7.75 1.82 -10.04
N LEU A 248 7.15 0.77 -10.61
CA LEU A 248 6.37 0.85 -11.84
C LEU A 248 5.07 1.64 -11.67
N LEU A 249 4.20 1.22 -10.75
CA LEU A 249 2.85 1.77 -10.60
C LEU A 249 2.85 3.23 -10.16
N GLN A 250 3.79 3.63 -9.31
CA GLN A 250 3.97 5.01 -8.87
C GLN A 250 4.83 5.85 -9.83
N LYS A 251 5.32 5.23 -10.91
CA LYS A 251 6.19 5.85 -11.93
C LYS A 251 7.44 6.51 -11.34
N PHE A 252 7.96 5.97 -10.26
CA PHE A 252 9.14 6.53 -9.61
C PHE A 252 10.35 6.57 -10.53
N TYR A 253 10.42 5.63 -11.49
CA TYR A 253 11.47 5.61 -12.53
C TYR A 253 11.46 6.86 -13.44
N GLU A 254 10.37 7.62 -13.52
CA GLU A 254 10.36 8.89 -14.28
C GLU A 254 11.15 10.00 -13.56
N ALA A 255 11.13 10.02 -12.22
CA ALA A 255 11.84 10.99 -11.39
C ALA A 255 13.24 10.53 -10.95
N GLY A 256 13.44 9.22 -10.81
CA GLY A 256 14.70 8.55 -10.51
C GLY A 256 14.94 7.38 -11.45
N PRO A 257 15.48 7.64 -12.66
CA PRO A 257 15.46 6.66 -13.75
C PRO A 257 16.40 5.47 -13.58
N TYR A 258 17.37 5.55 -12.68
CA TYR A 258 18.30 4.46 -12.44
C TYR A 258 17.73 3.51 -11.39
N VAL A 259 17.46 2.27 -11.80
CA VAL A 259 17.02 1.18 -10.92
C VAL A 259 18.17 0.19 -10.77
N SER A 260 18.80 0.18 -9.60
CA SER A 260 19.93 -0.70 -9.31
C SER A 260 19.45 -1.88 -8.49
N LEU A 261 19.68 -3.11 -9.02
CA LEU A 261 19.16 -4.34 -8.43
C LEU A 261 19.96 -4.76 -7.19
N THR A 262 19.64 -4.11 -6.09
CA THR A 262 20.30 -4.33 -4.79
C THR A 262 19.80 -5.54 -4.05
N ASP A 263 18.57 -6.02 -4.36
CA ASP A 263 17.89 -7.13 -3.66
C ASP A 263 18.03 -7.05 -2.13
N HIS A 264 17.90 -5.82 -1.61
CA HIS A 264 18.28 -5.56 -0.21
C HIS A 264 17.19 -5.94 0.79
N ASP A 265 15.98 -6.22 0.35
CA ASP A 265 14.88 -6.65 1.21
C ASP A 265 13.80 -7.37 0.40
N ILE A 266 13.05 -8.26 1.05
CA ILE A 266 11.75 -8.72 0.59
C ILE A 266 10.72 -8.02 1.46
N ALA A 267 10.01 -7.10 0.85
CA ALA A 267 9.14 -6.18 1.56
C ALA A 267 8.02 -6.91 2.31
N THR A 268 8.26 -7.20 3.58
CA THR A 268 7.24 -7.75 4.46
C THR A 268 6.18 -6.70 4.73
N ARG A 269 4.91 -7.09 4.61
CA ARG A 269 3.75 -6.29 5.02
C ARG A 269 2.91 -7.08 6.00
N MET A 270 2.39 -6.40 7.00
CA MET A 270 1.49 -6.98 7.99
C MET A 270 0.06 -6.60 7.63
N PHE A 271 -0.80 -7.60 7.45
CA PHE A 271 -2.22 -7.42 7.25
C PHE A 271 -2.91 -7.40 8.61
N LEU A 272 -3.53 -6.30 8.95
CA LEU A 272 -3.89 -5.97 10.32
C LEU A 272 -5.37 -5.60 10.43
N ILE A 273 -5.97 -5.97 11.55
CA ILE A 273 -7.24 -5.43 12.02
C ILE A 273 -7.04 -4.79 13.41
N GLY A 274 -7.76 -3.73 13.72
CA GLY A 274 -7.71 -3.12 15.05
C GLY A 274 -8.13 -4.12 16.12
N ALA A 275 -7.34 -4.26 17.20
CA ALA A 275 -7.61 -5.25 18.24
C ALA A 275 -9.00 -5.04 18.89
N ASN A 276 -9.41 -3.79 19.09
CA ASN A 276 -10.74 -3.48 19.63
C ASN A 276 -11.86 -3.94 18.69
N LYS A 277 -11.70 -3.74 17.37
CA LYS A 277 -12.65 -4.20 16.37
C LYS A 277 -12.71 -5.73 16.37
N TYR A 278 -11.57 -6.41 16.25
CA TYR A 278 -11.50 -7.87 16.25
C TYR A 278 -12.14 -8.47 17.51
N ASN A 279 -11.84 -7.91 18.70
CA ASN A 279 -12.39 -8.38 19.96
C ASN A 279 -13.91 -8.13 20.10
N SER A 280 -14.46 -7.16 19.38
CA SER A 280 -15.91 -6.89 19.37
C SER A 280 -16.71 -7.85 18.51
N LEU A 281 -16.06 -8.63 17.63
CA LEU A 281 -16.68 -9.63 16.78
C LEU A 281 -17.10 -10.86 17.60
N THR A 282 -18.17 -11.51 17.18
CA THR A 282 -18.54 -12.83 17.73
C THR A 282 -17.51 -13.89 17.31
N ASP A 283 -17.50 -15.03 17.97
CA ASP A 283 -16.57 -16.13 17.63
C ASP A 283 -16.76 -16.61 16.18
N GLU A 284 -18.01 -16.64 15.69
CA GLU A 284 -18.33 -16.99 14.31
C GLU A 284 -17.78 -15.93 13.33
N GLN A 285 -17.96 -14.64 13.63
CA GLN A 285 -17.45 -13.54 12.81
C GLN A 285 -15.91 -13.52 12.77
N LYS A 286 -15.25 -13.84 13.88
CA LYS A 286 -13.79 -14.01 13.92
C LYS A 286 -13.33 -15.13 13.00
N GLN A 287 -14.01 -16.28 13.02
CA GLN A 287 -13.69 -17.39 12.13
C GLN A 287 -13.82 -16.98 10.65
N TRP A 288 -14.84 -16.22 10.28
CA TRP A 288 -14.99 -15.72 8.92
C TRP A 288 -13.87 -14.74 8.54
N VAL A 289 -13.50 -13.84 9.46
CA VAL A 289 -12.38 -12.90 9.24
C VAL A 289 -11.05 -13.64 9.06
N ASP A 290 -10.77 -14.62 9.91
CA ASP A 290 -9.52 -15.39 9.87
C ASP A 290 -9.43 -16.22 8.59
N GLU A 291 -10.53 -16.92 8.19
CA GLU A 291 -10.58 -17.68 6.92
C GLU A 291 -10.40 -16.76 5.71
N ALA A 292 -11.06 -15.60 5.71
CA ALA A 292 -10.94 -14.64 4.61
C ALA A 292 -9.54 -14.03 4.56
N ALA A 293 -8.90 -13.78 5.69
CA ALA A 293 -7.54 -13.27 5.77
C ALA A 293 -6.49 -14.27 5.28
N GLU A 294 -6.64 -15.55 5.59
CA GLU A 294 -5.77 -16.62 5.06
C GLU A 294 -5.86 -16.67 3.53
N TYR A 295 -7.07 -16.65 2.99
CA TYR A 295 -7.30 -16.60 1.54
C TYR A 295 -6.67 -15.34 0.94
N ALA A 296 -6.92 -14.16 1.54
CA ALA A 296 -6.37 -12.89 1.07
C ALA A 296 -4.82 -12.87 1.05
N CYS A 297 -4.17 -13.44 2.06
CA CYS A 297 -2.71 -13.55 2.10
C CYS A 297 -2.18 -14.37 0.92
N LYS A 298 -2.83 -15.47 0.57
CA LYS A 298 -2.43 -16.32 -0.55
C LYS A 298 -2.61 -15.61 -1.90
N GLU A 299 -3.78 -15.03 -2.14
CA GLU A 299 -4.08 -14.33 -3.40
C GLU A 299 -3.22 -13.08 -3.59
N GLN A 300 -3.00 -12.31 -2.52
CA GLN A 300 -2.13 -11.14 -2.55
C GLN A 300 -0.69 -11.51 -2.94
N ARG A 301 -0.11 -12.55 -2.32
CA ARG A 301 1.26 -12.99 -2.63
C ARG A 301 1.39 -13.49 -4.08
N ALA A 302 0.36 -14.17 -4.58
CA ALA A 302 0.34 -14.63 -5.98
C ALA A 302 0.28 -13.46 -6.96
N PHE A 303 -0.59 -12.49 -6.70
CA PHE A 303 -0.71 -11.27 -7.51
C PHE A 303 0.58 -10.44 -7.46
N ASP A 304 1.14 -10.25 -6.26
CA ASP A 304 2.37 -9.50 -6.04
C ASP A 304 3.55 -10.08 -6.82
N LYS A 305 3.72 -11.41 -6.76
CA LYS A 305 4.75 -12.09 -7.54
C LYS A 305 4.60 -11.83 -9.03
N ASP A 306 3.39 -11.96 -9.57
CA ASP A 306 3.08 -11.75 -10.99
C ASP A 306 3.33 -10.31 -11.43
N LEU A 307 3.00 -9.34 -10.57
CA LEU A 307 3.26 -7.92 -10.79
C LEU A 307 4.77 -7.64 -10.84
N ASN A 308 5.52 -8.11 -9.84
CA ASN A 308 6.96 -7.86 -9.75
C ASN A 308 7.75 -8.58 -10.87
N ASP A 309 7.38 -9.80 -11.24
CA ASP A 309 7.99 -10.54 -12.36
C ASP A 309 7.89 -9.75 -13.69
N LYS A 310 6.83 -8.99 -13.90
CA LYS A 310 6.60 -8.18 -15.11
C LYS A 310 7.12 -6.76 -15.02
N ALA A 311 7.27 -6.24 -13.81
CA ALA A 311 7.56 -4.82 -13.58
C ALA A 311 8.92 -4.41 -14.15
N LEU A 312 9.95 -5.24 -13.99
CA LEU A 312 11.31 -4.93 -14.43
C LEU A 312 11.40 -4.64 -15.93
N GLU A 313 10.79 -5.50 -16.75
CA GLU A 313 10.80 -5.30 -18.21
C GLU A 313 9.95 -4.08 -18.60
N THR A 314 8.80 -3.91 -17.97
CA THR A 314 7.95 -2.74 -18.22
C THR A 314 8.64 -1.42 -17.83
N ILE A 315 9.40 -1.39 -16.73
CA ILE A 315 10.21 -0.23 -16.33
C ILE A 315 11.25 0.09 -17.41
N LYS A 316 11.96 -0.94 -17.94
CA LYS A 316 12.95 -0.76 -19.04
C LYS A 316 12.30 -0.23 -20.31
N GLU A 317 11.16 -0.79 -20.71
CA GLU A 317 10.40 -0.36 -21.89
C GLU A 317 9.94 1.10 -21.76
N ASN A 318 9.64 1.56 -20.54
CA ASN A 318 9.22 2.93 -20.25
C ASN A 318 10.39 3.88 -19.96
N GLY A 319 11.64 3.48 -20.20
CA GLY A 319 12.82 4.34 -20.12
C GLY A 319 13.59 4.29 -18.80
N GLY A 320 13.25 3.37 -17.89
CA GLY A 320 14.06 3.09 -16.71
C GLY A 320 15.39 2.43 -17.09
N ILE A 321 16.47 2.81 -16.43
CA ILE A 321 17.83 2.33 -16.66
C ILE A 321 18.19 1.37 -15.54
N VAL A 322 18.25 0.08 -15.86
CA VAL A 322 18.48 -0.99 -14.89
C VAL A 322 19.94 -1.44 -14.92
N ASN A 323 20.54 -1.62 -13.75
CA ASN A 323 21.89 -2.17 -13.61
C ASN A 323 22.00 -3.17 -12.45
N GLU A 324 22.93 -4.11 -12.61
CA GLU A 324 23.30 -5.03 -11.56
C GLU A 324 24.22 -4.36 -10.53
N VAL A 325 24.23 -4.91 -9.30
CA VAL A 325 25.01 -4.42 -8.17
C VAL A 325 25.84 -5.56 -7.58
N ASP A 326 27.01 -5.24 -7.01
CA ASP A 326 27.81 -6.18 -6.24
C ASP A 326 27.15 -6.40 -4.85
N LYS A 327 26.13 -7.29 -4.82
CA LYS A 327 25.31 -7.58 -3.63
C LYS A 327 26.14 -8.14 -2.48
N ASP A 328 27.14 -8.99 -2.78
CA ASP A 328 27.97 -9.61 -1.76
C ASP A 328 28.75 -8.54 -0.97
N SER A 329 29.25 -7.52 -1.66
CA SER A 329 29.92 -6.38 -0.99
C SER A 329 28.98 -5.57 -0.13
N LEU A 330 27.72 -5.35 -0.56
CA LEU A 330 26.71 -4.66 0.22
C LEU A 330 26.36 -5.43 1.49
N ILE A 331 26.10 -6.73 1.37
CA ILE A 331 25.78 -7.63 2.51
C ILE A 331 26.90 -7.61 3.53
N ALA A 332 28.15 -7.72 3.05
CA ALA A 332 29.34 -7.70 3.93
C ALA A 332 29.50 -6.36 4.65
N ALA A 333 29.28 -5.24 3.96
CA ALA A 333 29.37 -3.91 4.56
C ALA A 333 28.29 -3.64 5.63
N CYS A 334 27.15 -4.32 5.53
CA CYS A 334 26.02 -4.16 6.46
C CYS A 334 26.04 -5.13 7.64
N ALA A 335 26.93 -6.13 7.68
CA ALA A 335 26.87 -7.23 8.63
C ALA A 335 26.83 -6.76 10.11
N ASP A 336 27.74 -5.87 10.50
CA ASP A 336 27.80 -5.35 11.87
C ASP A 336 26.58 -4.49 12.21
N ALA A 337 26.09 -3.68 11.26
CA ALA A 337 24.92 -2.83 11.44
C ALA A 337 23.64 -3.66 11.63
N LYS A 338 23.49 -4.78 10.90
CA LYS A 338 22.37 -5.72 11.03
C LYS A 338 22.36 -6.36 12.42
N ASN A 339 23.51 -6.86 12.87
CA ASN A 339 23.64 -7.46 14.20
C ASN A 339 23.33 -6.45 15.31
N ALA A 340 23.89 -5.24 15.21
CA ALA A 340 23.62 -4.16 16.17
C ALA A 340 22.15 -3.72 16.16
N ALA A 341 21.49 -3.72 14.99
CA ALA A 341 20.07 -3.44 14.88
C ALA A 341 19.23 -4.50 15.60
N ALA A 342 19.50 -5.78 15.38
CA ALA A 342 18.80 -6.88 16.05
C ALA A 342 18.98 -6.83 17.58
N GLU A 343 20.19 -6.50 18.05
CA GLU A 343 20.47 -6.31 19.48
C GLU A 343 19.71 -5.11 20.05
N LYS A 344 19.72 -3.96 19.36
CA LYS A 344 19.06 -2.73 19.78
C LYS A 344 17.55 -2.91 20.02
N ILE A 345 16.89 -3.66 19.15
CA ILE A 345 15.44 -3.94 19.28
C ILE A 345 15.14 -5.18 20.13
N GLY A 346 16.19 -5.89 20.61
CA GLY A 346 16.04 -7.02 21.54
C GLY A 346 15.58 -8.32 20.87
N VAL A 347 15.90 -8.54 19.59
CA VAL A 347 15.44 -9.70 18.80
C VAL A 347 16.58 -10.61 18.33
N THR A 348 17.74 -10.57 18.96
CA THR A 348 18.92 -11.34 18.54
C THR A 348 18.62 -12.83 18.35
N ASP A 349 17.82 -13.43 19.24
CA ASP A 349 17.46 -14.86 19.14
C ASP A 349 16.57 -15.12 17.91
N LEU A 350 15.57 -14.25 17.65
CA LEU A 350 14.73 -14.37 16.46
C LEU A 350 15.53 -14.12 15.18
N TYR A 351 16.42 -13.14 15.19
CA TYR A 351 17.33 -12.86 14.07
C TYR A 351 18.24 -14.06 13.74
N ASN A 352 18.74 -14.75 14.76
CA ASN A 352 19.52 -15.97 14.57
C ASN A 352 18.67 -17.09 13.96
N LYS A 353 17.41 -17.26 14.41
CA LYS A 353 16.48 -18.24 13.81
C LYS A 353 16.16 -17.92 12.35
N VAL A 354 16.05 -16.65 11.98
CA VAL A 354 15.91 -16.26 10.58
C VAL A 354 17.13 -16.71 9.77
N ASN A 355 18.35 -16.44 10.25
CA ASN A 355 19.57 -16.85 9.57
C ASN A 355 19.73 -18.39 9.49
N GLU A 356 19.19 -19.14 10.45
CA GLU A 356 19.19 -20.61 10.43
C GLU A 356 18.21 -21.17 9.41
N ALA A 357 17.06 -20.52 9.22
CA ALA A 357 16.07 -20.91 8.23
C ALA A 357 16.54 -20.71 6.77
N ALA A 358 17.60 -19.95 6.54
CA ALA A 358 18.24 -19.75 5.24
C ALA A 358 19.07 -20.95 4.74
N LYS A 359 19.30 -21.95 5.59
CA LYS A 359 20.12 -23.15 5.31
C LYS A 359 19.27 -24.31 4.82
#